data_af15b9ac37008344413dbdc22eead1d7
#
_entry.id   af15b9ac37008344413dbdc22eead1d7
#
_cell.length_a   1.000
_cell.length_b   1.000
_cell.length_c   1.000
_cell.angle_alpha   90.00
_cell.angle_beta   90.00
_cell.angle_gamma   90.00
#
_symmetry.space_group_name_H-M   'P 1'
#
loop_
_entity.id
_entity.type
_entity.pdbx_description
1 polymer ?
#
loop_
_entity_poly.entity_id
_entity_poly.type
_entity_poly.pdbx_seq_one_letter_code
_entity_poly.pdbx_strand_id
1 'polypeptide(L)'
;TAGVTSSGHNAMDLIAKVSGVKYRHVTYDGGNPAVVATVAGETEVTTQLAVEQADMIRGKRIRPLATVSDKALDLEGFGVIEPLSKTLPGFKAPANYFGIFIPKGVPDEVVKTVEKIWIDNISKSEALKKYATSRGALFAPYYGAESVTAAMPAVQANAWLLFETGKGKVSPDTVGVPKP
;
A
#
# COMPACT_ATOMS: atom_id res chain seq x y z
N THR A 1 7.02 -10.86 -3.51
CA THR A 1 6.32 -9.89 -2.62
C THR A 1 6.89 -9.92 -1.20
N ALA A 2 6.61 -8.88 -0.42
CA ALA A 2 7.15 -8.68 0.95
C ALA A 2 6.49 -9.55 2.03
N GLY A 3 5.84 -10.64 1.71
CA GLY A 3 5.14 -11.54 2.64
C GLY A 3 3.69 -11.79 2.26
N VAL A 4 3.09 -12.79 2.88
CA VAL A 4 1.79 -13.37 2.47
C VAL A 4 0.60 -12.42 2.64
N THR A 5 0.70 -11.42 3.52
CA THR A 5 -0.38 -10.45 3.77
C THR A 5 0.03 -9.02 3.43
N SER A 6 1.16 -8.84 2.74
CA SER A 6 1.62 -7.52 2.33
C SER A 6 0.69 -6.90 1.29
N SER A 7 0.68 -5.57 1.21
CA SER A 7 -0.10 -4.85 0.21
C SER A 7 0.22 -5.29 -1.22
N GLY A 8 1.48 -5.58 -1.53
CA GLY A 8 1.88 -6.10 -2.83
C GLY A 8 1.34 -7.51 -3.09
N HIS A 9 1.27 -8.38 -2.08
CA HIS A 9 0.67 -9.71 -2.20
C HIS A 9 -0.83 -9.59 -2.47
N ASN A 10 -1.54 -8.76 -1.69
CA ASN A 10 -2.97 -8.52 -1.87
C ASN A 10 -3.29 -7.89 -3.23
N ALA A 11 -2.42 -7.00 -3.73
CA ALA A 11 -2.56 -6.42 -5.07
C ALA A 11 -2.50 -7.49 -6.17
N MET A 12 -1.57 -8.46 -6.07
CA MET A 12 -1.50 -9.57 -7.02
C MET A 12 -2.70 -10.49 -6.94
N ASP A 13 -3.23 -10.79 -5.75
CA ASP A 13 -4.46 -11.56 -5.60
C ASP A 13 -5.66 -10.85 -6.28
N LEU A 14 -5.76 -9.53 -6.12
CA LEU A 14 -6.80 -8.73 -6.80
C LEU A 14 -6.62 -8.70 -8.31
N ILE A 15 -5.39 -8.56 -8.80
CA ILE A 15 -5.07 -8.63 -10.24
C ILE A 15 -5.50 -9.99 -10.79
N ALA A 16 -5.15 -11.08 -10.12
CA ALA A 16 -5.55 -12.41 -10.52
C ALA A 16 -7.07 -12.63 -10.52
N LYS A 17 -7.74 -12.11 -9.48
CA LYS A 17 -9.21 -12.19 -9.36
C LYS A 17 -9.92 -11.50 -10.53
N VAL A 18 -9.41 -10.35 -10.99
CA VAL A 18 -10.04 -9.57 -12.08
C VAL A 18 -9.63 -10.08 -13.46
N SER A 19 -8.36 -10.46 -13.65
CA SER A 19 -7.81 -10.86 -14.95
C SER A 19 -7.90 -12.35 -15.25
N GLY A 20 -8.09 -13.19 -14.22
CA GLY A 20 -8.00 -14.65 -14.33
C GLY A 20 -6.56 -15.19 -14.50
N VAL A 21 -5.54 -14.34 -14.43
CA VAL A 21 -4.15 -14.77 -14.59
C VAL A 21 -3.75 -15.71 -13.46
N LYS A 22 -3.02 -16.77 -13.82
CA LYS A 22 -2.42 -17.69 -12.84
C LYS A 22 -0.95 -17.31 -12.63
N TYR A 23 -0.51 -17.29 -11.39
CA TYR A 23 0.86 -16.96 -10.99
C TYR A 23 1.25 -17.70 -9.72
N ARG A 24 2.51 -17.68 -9.40
CA ARG A 24 3.06 -18.25 -8.15
C ARG A 24 3.70 -17.13 -7.33
N HIS A 25 3.25 -16.98 -6.10
CA HIS A 25 3.90 -16.09 -5.15
C HIS A 25 5.26 -16.61 -4.73
N VAL A 26 6.24 -15.72 -4.76
CA VAL A 26 7.53 -15.87 -4.04
C VAL A 26 7.57 -14.73 -3.03
N THR A 27 7.72 -15.08 -1.75
CA THR A 27 7.73 -14.12 -0.65
C THR A 27 9.14 -13.93 -0.11
N TYR A 28 9.44 -12.71 0.29
CA TYR A 28 10.73 -12.29 0.85
C TYR A 28 10.49 -11.53 2.16
N ASP A 29 11.51 -11.36 2.96
CA ASP A 29 11.45 -10.61 4.22
C ASP A 29 11.54 -9.09 3.97
N GLY A 30 10.49 -8.54 3.39
CA GLY A 30 10.36 -7.11 3.10
C GLY A 30 10.32 -6.76 1.61
N GLY A 31 9.96 -5.50 1.32
CA GLY A 31 9.77 -5.02 -0.04
C GLY A 31 11.08 -4.86 -0.79
N ASN A 32 12.11 -4.29 -0.16
CA ASN A 32 13.41 -4.12 -0.81
C ASN A 32 14.04 -5.45 -1.26
N PRO A 33 14.09 -6.53 -0.45
CA PRO A 33 14.53 -7.84 -0.93
C PRO A 33 13.71 -8.37 -2.11
N ALA A 34 12.39 -8.18 -2.11
CA ALA A 34 11.54 -8.59 -3.23
C ALA A 34 11.86 -7.83 -4.53
N VAL A 35 12.15 -6.52 -4.43
CA VAL A 35 12.57 -5.70 -5.58
C VAL A 35 13.93 -6.16 -6.10
N VAL A 36 14.90 -6.40 -5.21
CA VAL A 36 16.24 -6.87 -5.57
C VAL A 36 16.18 -8.22 -6.27
N ALA A 37 15.37 -9.16 -5.78
CA ALA A 37 15.15 -10.46 -6.40
C ALA A 37 14.59 -10.35 -7.82
N THR A 38 13.69 -9.39 -8.06
CA THR A 38 13.18 -9.11 -9.41
C THR A 38 14.25 -8.50 -10.31
N VAL A 39 15.07 -7.59 -9.79
CA VAL A 39 16.24 -7.03 -10.52
C VAL A 39 17.23 -8.13 -10.90
N ALA A 40 17.41 -9.12 -10.04
CA ALA A 40 18.30 -10.27 -10.27
C ALA A 40 17.70 -11.33 -11.22
N GLY A 41 16.41 -11.21 -11.59
CA GLY A 41 15.74 -12.18 -12.46
C GLY A 41 15.23 -13.44 -11.74
N GLU A 42 15.22 -13.47 -10.41
CA GLU A 42 14.65 -14.58 -9.64
C GLU A 42 13.12 -14.62 -9.74
N THR A 43 12.49 -13.45 -9.95
CA THR A 43 11.07 -13.30 -10.18
C THR A 43 10.81 -12.38 -11.38
N GLU A 44 9.77 -12.65 -12.14
CA GLU A 44 9.45 -11.92 -13.37
C GLU A 44 8.77 -10.59 -13.11
N VAL A 45 8.00 -10.51 -12.02
CA VAL A 45 7.19 -9.33 -11.64
C VAL A 45 7.25 -9.12 -10.14
N THR A 46 7.26 -7.87 -9.73
CA THR A 46 7.08 -7.48 -8.33
C THR A 46 5.99 -6.41 -8.19
N THR A 47 5.19 -6.54 -7.16
CA THR A 47 4.20 -5.55 -6.72
C THR A 47 4.63 -5.01 -5.37
N GLN A 48 5.30 -3.87 -5.37
CA GLN A 48 5.84 -3.25 -4.16
C GLN A 48 5.49 -1.76 -4.14
N LEU A 49 5.73 -1.12 -2.99
CA LEU A 49 5.47 0.31 -2.86
C LEU A 49 6.39 1.11 -3.78
N ALA A 50 5.90 2.22 -4.30
CA ALA A 50 6.70 3.10 -5.16
C ALA A 50 8.00 3.54 -4.49
N VAL A 51 7.94 3.82 -3.17
CA VAL A 51 9.12 4.23 -2.39
C VAL A 51 10.24 3.19 -2.36
N GLU A 52 9.90 1.90 -2.50
CA GLU A 52 10.85 0.78 -2.51
C GLU A 52 11.43 0.53 -3.91
N GLN A 53 10.75 0.99 -4.95
CA GLN A 53 11.10 0.74 -6.35
C GLN A 53 11.69 1.95 -7.06
N ALA A 54 11.48 3.17 -6.56
CA ALA A 54 11.77 4.42 -7.25
C ALA A 54 13.21 4.48 -7.79
N ASP A 55 14.19 4.14 -6.99
CA ASP A 55 15.60 4.21 -7.38
C ASP A 55 15.96 3.17 -8.46
N MET A 56 15.37 1.98 -8.41
CA MET A 56 15.55 0.94 -9.43
C MET A 56 14.86 1.28 -10.75
N ILE A 57 13.72 1.97 -10.67
CA ILE A 57 13.02 2.50 -11.86
C ILE A 57 13.84 3.61 -12.51
N ARG A 58 14.31 4.61 -11.75
CA ARG A 58 15.18 5.68 -12.24
C ARG A 58 16.47 5.14 -12.84
N GLY A 59 17.06 4.15 -12.19
CA GLY A 59 18.26 3.45 -12.68
C GLY A 59 18.01 2.50 -13.85
N LYS A 60 16.77 2.43 -14.36
CA LYS A 60 16.35 1.53 -15.47
C LYS A 60 16.68 0.05 -15.20
N ARG A 61 16.75 -0.34 -13.93
CA ARG A 61 17.00 -1.72 -13.51
C ARG A 61 15.72 -2.56 -13.51
N ILE A 62 14.57 -1.92 -13.29
CA ILE A 62 13.23 -2.49 -13.49
C ILE A 62 12.39 -1.53 -14.31
N ARG A 63 11.43 -2.09 -15.02
CA ARG A 63 10.46 -1.33 -15.83
C ARG A 63 9.11 -1.30 -15.11
N PRO A 64 8.58 -0.13 -14.74
CA PRO A 64 7.22 -0.06 -14.22
C PRO A 64 6.21 -0.41 -15.31
N LEU A 65 5.19 -1.17 -14.95
CA LEU A 65 4.11 -1.56 -15.87
C LEU A 65 2.87 -0.70 -15.65
N ALA A 66 2.49 -0.49 -14.40
CA ALA A 66 1.36 0.33 -14.00
C ALA A 66 1.45 0.69 -12.52
N THR A 67 0.69 1.68 -12.09
CA THR A 67 0.45 1.93 -10.66
C THR A 67 -0.76 1.15 -10.19
N VAL A 68 -0.69 0.60 -8.97
CA VAL A 68 -1.82 0.02 -8.25
C VAL A 68 -2.46 1.15 -7.42
N SER A 69 -2.99 2.14 -8.11
CA SER A 69 -3.73 3.28 -7.56
C SER A 69 -4.75 3.76 -8.59
N ASP A 70 -5.69 4.60 -8.17
CA ASP A 70 -6.70 5.18 -9.06
C ASP A 70 -6.14 6.34 -9.91
N LYS A 71 -4.94 6.81 -9.59
CA LYS A 71 -4.27 7.93 -10.25
C LYS A 71 -2.94 7.52 -10.82
N ALA A 72 -2.57 8.18 -11.92
CA ALA A 72 -1.22 8.08 -12.45
C ALA A 72 -0.20 8.61 -11.43
N LEU A 73 0.97 8.01 -11.43
CA LEU A 73 2.12 8.42 -10.64
C LEU A 73 3.11 9.15 -11.53
N ASP A 74 3.34 10.42 -11.24
CA ASP A 74 4.48 11.14 -11.80
C ASP A 74 5.70 10.92 -10.89
N LEU A 75 6.61 10.08 -11.34
CA LEU A 75 7.82 9.76 -10.60
C LEU A 75 8.96 10.67 -11.05
N GLU A 76 9.37 11.58 -10.18
CA GLU A 76 10.49 12.49 -10.41
C GLU A 76 11.72 11.73 -10.95
N GLY A 77 12.28 12.21 -12.07
CA GLY A 77 13.43 11.59 -12.73
C GLY A 77 13.12 10.36 -13.60
N PHE A 78 11.82 10.00 -13.74
CA PHE A 78 11.39 8.94 -14.66
C PHE A 78 10.25 9.37 -15.57
N GLY A 79 9.20 9.99 -15.02
CA GLY A 79 7.99 10.39 -15.74
C GLY A 79 6.73 9.68 -15.25
N VAL A 80 5.66 9.73 -16.05
CA VAL A 80 4.32 9.29 -15.69
C VAL A 80 4.16 7.78 -15.85
N ILE A 81 3.67 7.12 -14.80
CA ILE A 81 3.28 5.72 -14.78
C ILE A 81 1.77 5.66 -14.64
N GLU A 82 1.11 5.07 -15.61
CA GLU A 82 -0.34 5.04 -15.68
C GLU A 82 -0.97 4.05 -14.71
N PRO A 83 -2.23 4.27 -14.27
CA PRO A 83 -2.93 3.35 -13.41
C PRO A 83 -3.32 2.06 -14.12
N LEU A 84 -3.28 0.94 -13.39
CA LEU A 84 -3.62 -0.39 -13.90
C LEU A 84 -5.07 -0.44 -14.44
N SER A 85 -5.98 0.34 -13.87
CA SER A 85 -7.37 0.43 -14.32
C SER A 85 -7.54 0.85 -15.79
N LYS A 86 -6.54 1.51 -16.39
CA LYS A 86 -6.55 1.81 -17.84
C LYS A 86 -6.41 0.57 -18.71
N THR A 87 -5.67 -0.43 -18.27
CA THR A 87 -5.40 -1.67 -19.02
C THR A 87 -6.18 -2.87 -18.52
N LEU A 88 -6.68 -2.81 -17.28
CA LEU A 88 -7.49 -3.84 -16.65
C LEU A 88 -8.80 -3.21 -16.15
N PRO A 89 -9.82 -3.07 -17.00
CA PRO A 89 -11.12 -2.54 -16.61
C PRO A 89 -11.74 -3.38 -15.49
N GLY A 90 -12.33 -2.69 -14.50
CA GLY A 90 -12.90 -3.35 -13.31
C GLY A 90 -11.90 -3.55 -12.16
N PHE A 91 -10.61 -3.33 -12.38
CA PHE A 91 -9.65 -3.29 -11.28
C PHE A 91 -9.87 -2.03 -10.44
N LYS A 92 -10.09 -2.23 -9.14
CA LYS A 92 -10.17 -1.15 -8.15
C LYS A 92 -8.93 -1.26 -7.26
N ALA A 93 -8.12 -0.21 -7.26
CA ALA A 93 -6.91 -0.18 -6.47
C ALA A 93 -7.24 -0.14 -4.96
N PRO A 94 -6.66 -1.02 -4.14
CA PRO A 94 -6.78 -0.89 -2.70
C PRO A 94 -5.96 0.32 -2.23
N ALA A 95 -6.57 1.17 -1.44
CA ALA A 95 -5.83 2.24 -0.79
C ALA A 95 -4.84 1.64 0.23
N ASN A 96 -3.67 2.23 0.32
CA ASN A 96 -2.64 1.80 1.26
C ASN A 96 -2.20 2.99 2.11
N TYR A 97 -2.43 2.91 3.41
CA TYR A 97 -2.13 3.96 4.37
C TYR A 97 -0.99 3.56 5.29
N PHE A 98 -0.10 4.49 5.54
CA PHE A 98 0.89 4.39 6.61
C PHE A 98 0.44 5.25 7.77
N GLY A 99 0.55 4.75 8.99
CA GLY A 99 0.10 5.49 10.16
C GLY A 99 0.64 4.95 11.46
N ILE A 100 0.39 5.70 12.53
CA ILE A 100 0.63 5.28 13.90
C ILE A 100 -0.69 4.77 14.44
N PHE A 101 -0.69 3.52 14.91
CA PHE A 101 -1.83 2.88 15.53
C PHE A 101 -1.60 2.81 17.05
N ILE A 102 -2.55 3.30 17.80
CA ILE A 102 -2.51 3.31 19.27
C ILE A 102 -3.43 2.20 19.78
N PRO A 103 -2.97 1.30 20.66
CA PRO A 103 -3.81 0.24 21.23
C PRO A 103 -5.02 0.81 21.97
N LYS A 104 -6.12 0.07 21.95
CA LYS A 104 -7.31 0.40 22.75
C LYS A 104 -6.96 0.35 24.24
N GLY A 105 -7.42 1.37 25.00
CA GLY A 105 -7.19 1.46 26.44
C GLY A 105 -5.93 2.23 26.85
N VAL A 106 -5.20 2.80 25.89
CA VAL A 106 -4.14 3.77 26.21
C VAL A 106 -4.78 5.05 26.79
N PRO A 107 -4.21 5.66 27.83
CA PRO A 107 -4.75 6.89 28.42
C PRO A 107 -4.96 8.01 27.41
N ASP A 108 -6.08 8.73 27.54
CA ASP A 108 -6.47 9.80 26.61
C ASP A 108 -5.39 10.90 26.48
N GLU A 109 -4.66 11.18 27.54
CA GLU A 109 -3.57 12.17 27.53
C GLU A 109 -2.43 11.76 26.58
N VAL A 110 -2.13 10.46 26.50
CA VAL A 110 -1.13 9.93 25.56
C VAL A 110 -1.63 10.05 24.13
N VAL A 111 -2.90 9.69 23.88
CA VAL A 111 -3.54 9.82 22.57
C VAL A 111 -3.49 11.29 22.10
N LYS A 112 -3.93 12.21 22.97
CA LYS A 112 -3.89 13.67 22.68
C LYS A 112 -2.48 14.19 22.42
N THR A 113 -1.50 13.68 23.16
CA THR A 113 -0.09 14.06 22.98
C THR A 113 0.42 13.62 21.61
N VAL A 114 0.18 12.35 21.23
CA VAL A 114 0.58 11.82 19.91
C VAL A 114 -0.13 12.58 18.79
N GLU A 115 -1.44 12.83 18.94
CA GLU A 115 -2.21 13.60 17.97
C GLU A 115 -1.67 15.03 17.81
N LYS A 116 -1.36 15.70 18.92
CA LYS A 116 -0.76 17.03 18.88
C LYS A 116 0.59 17.03 18.15
N ILE A 117 1.46 16.07 18.43
CA ILE A 117 2.75 15.94 17.71
C ILE A 117 2.51 15.71 16.23
N TRP A 118 1.54 14.89 15.86
CA TRP A 118 1.16 14.65 14.47
C TRP A 118 0.74 15.95 13.77
N ILE A 119 -0.20 16.69 14.38
CA ILE A 119 -0.73 17.94 13.84
C ILE A 119 0.34 19.02 13.74
N ASP A 120 1.13 19.21 14.80
CA ASP A 120 2.04 20.36 14.89
C ASP A 120 3.36 20.14 14.14
N ASN A 121 3.79 18.88 14.00
CA ASN A 121 5.11 18.57 13.44
C ASN A 121 5.01 17.71 12.16
N ILE A 122 4.35 16.56 12.23
CA ILE A 122 4.37 15.58 11.12
C ILE A 122 3.59 16.12 9.93
N SER A 123 2.36 16.58 10.14
CA SER A 123 1.48 17.05 9.06
C SER A 123 2.03 18.29 8.32
N LYS A 124 2.89 19.05 8.97
CA LYS A 124 3.48 20.29 8.43
C LYS A 124 4.93 20.10 7.97
N SER A 125 5.46 18.89 8.04
CA SER A 125 6.87 18.63 7.73
C SER A 125 7.15 18.68 6.23
N GLU A 126 7.77 19.75 5.77
CA GLU A 126 8.22 19.87 4.38
C GLU A 126 9.28 18.83 4.02
N ALA A 127 10.10 18.41 4.97
CA ALA A 127 11.09 17.35 4.76
C ALA A 127 10.42 16.00 4.46
N LEU A 128 9.40 15.63 5.26
CA LEU A 128 8.63 14.40 5.02
C LEU A 128 7.83 14.48 3.71
N LYS A 129 7.23 15.62 3.44
CA LYS A 129 6.51 15.87 2.19
C LYS A 129 7.43 15.69 0.98
N LYS A 130 8.59 16.35 1.00
CA LYS A 130 9.60 16.20 -0.06
C LYS A 130 10.08 14.76 -0.20
N TYR A 131 10.36 14.09 0.90
CA TYR A 131 10.77 12.68 0.89
C TYR A 131 9.68 11.79 0.26
N ALA A 132 8.43 11.93 0.69
CA ALA A 132 7.32 11.13 0.17
C ALA A 132 7.11 11.38 -1.33
N THR A 133 6.98 12.63 -1.75
CA THR A 133 6.70 12.99 -3.15
C THR A 133 7.84 12.60 -4.10
N SER A 134 9.10 12.80 -3.69
CA SER A 134 10.24 12.38 -4.51
C SER A 134 10.31 10.87 -4.72
N ARG A 135 9.65 10.08 -3.88
CA ARG A 135 9.60 8.62 -4.00
C ARG A 135 8.25 8.09 -4.48
N GLY A 136 7.40 8.96 -5.00
CA GLY A 136 6.11 8.56 -5.56
C GLY A 136 5.04 8.19 -4.52
N ALA A 137 5.18 8.68 -3.28
CA ALA A 137 4.15 8.55 -2.26
C ALA A 137 3.35 9.84 -2.14
N LEU A 138 2.04 9.72 -1.91
CA LEU A 138 1.19 10.86 -1.60
C LEU A 138 1.41 11.28 -0.14
N PHE A 139 1.70 12.56 0.07
CA PHE A 139 1.74 13.15 1.41
C PHE A 139 0.39 13.80 1.71
N ALA A 140 -0.49 13.05 2.36
CA ALA A 140 -1.82 13.47 2.76
C ALA A 140 -2.07 13.03 4.20
N PRO A 141 -1.53 13.76 5.20
CA PRO A 141 -1.65 13.38 6.60
C PRO A 141 -3.07 13.62 7.11
N TYR A 142 -3.68 12.54 7.61
CA TYR A 142 -4.95 12.54 8.33
C TYR A 142 -4.71 12.32 9.82
N TYR A 143 -5.64 12.74 10.66
CA TYR A 143 -5.59 12.50 12.11
C TYR A 143 -7.00 12.39 12.71
N GLY A 144 -7.09 11.88 13.95
CA GLY A 144 -8.36 11.72 14.65
C GLY A 144 -9.40 10.91 13.87
N ALA A 145 -10.64 11.29 13.94
CA ALA A 145 -11.76 10.60 13.27
C ALA A 145 -11.65 10.59 11.75
N GLU A 146 -11.02 11.62 11.16
CA GLU A 146 -10.80 11.69 9.72
C GLU A 146 -9.88 10.57 9.24
N SER A 147 -8.82 10.25 9.99
CA SER A 147 -7.91 9.15 9.65
C SER A 147 -8.62 7.80 9.65
N VAL A 148 -9.51 7.57 10.61
CA VAL A 148 -10.34 6.36 10.67
C VAL A 148 -11.26 6.26 9.47
N THR A 149 -11.97 7.35 9.14
CA THR A 149 -12.87 7.41 7.99
C THR A 149 -12.13 7.16 6.67
N ALA A 150 -10.96 7.76 6.50
CA ALA A 150 -10.15 7.58 5.29
C ALA A 150 -9.59 6.15 5.16
N ALA A 151 -9.15 5.53 6.26
CA ALA A 151 -8.52 4.21 6.24
C ALA A 151 -9.53 3.04 6.21
N MET A 152 -10.73 3.22 6.76
CA MET A 152 -11.71 2.15 6.94
C MET A 152 -12.06 1.38 5.66
N PRO A 153 -12.28 2.01 4.50
CA PRO A 153 -12.56 1.27 3.26
C PRO A 153 -11.43 0.30 2.88
N ALA A 154 -10.17 0.70 3.09
CA ALA A 154 -9.02 -0.15 2.82
C ALA A 154 -8.92 -1.30 3.83
N VAL A 155 -9.20 -1.03 5.11
CA VAL A 155 -9.26 -2.05 6.17
C VAL A 155 -10.32 -3.10 5.83
N GLN A 156 -11.53 -2.66 5.47
CA GLN A 156 -12.62 -3.54 5.08
C GLN A 156 -12.24 -4.42 3.86
N ALA A 157 -11.79 -3.80 2.78
CA ALA A 157 -11.43 -4.50 1.56
C ALA A 157 -10.33 -5.55 1.79
N ASN A 158 -9.28 -5.19 2.54
CA ASN A 158 -8.18 -6.10 2.83
C ASN A 158 -8.59 -7.23 3.78
N ALA A 159 -9.35 -6.94 4.84
CA ALA A 159 -9.80 -7.94 5.79
C ALA A 159 -10.68 -9.01 5.11
N TRP A 160 -11.64 -8.56 4.29
CA TRP A 160 -12.51 -9.47 3.54
C TRP A 160 -11.78 -10.23 2.45
N LEU A 161 -10.83 -9.61 1.74
CA LEU A 161 -9.99 -10.32 0.78
C LEU A 161 -9.21 -11.46 1.45
N LEU A 162 -8.58 -11.20 2.60
CA LEU A 162 -7.84 -12.22 3.35
C LEU A 162 -8.75 -13.35 3.83
N PHE A 163 -9.95 -13.03 4.29
CA PHE A 163 -10.92 -14.04 4.71
C PHE A 163 -11.43 -14.88 3.53
N GLU A 164 -11.86 -14.25 2.44
CA GLU A 164 -12.39 -14.92 1.24
C GLU A 164 -11.33 -15.78 0.52
N THR A 165 -10.04 -15.42 0.63
CA THR A 165 -8.92 -16.21 0.08
C THR A 165 -8.40 -17.28 1.04
N GLY A 166 -9.06 -17.48 2.20
CA GLY A 166 -8.69 -18.50 3.18
C GLY A 166 -7.41 -18.18 3.99
N LYS A 167 -6.89 -16.97 3.88
CA LYS A 167 -5.71 -16.51 4.65
C LYS A 167 -6.09 -15.98 6.03
N GLY A 168 -7.31 -15.49 6.20
CA GLY A 168 -7.90 -15.08 7.47
C GLY A 168 -8.75 -16.21 8.07
N LYS A 169 -8.53 -16.54 9.34
CA LYS A 169 -9.28 -17.60 10.03
C LYS A 169 -10.57 -17.11 10.70
N VAL A 170 -10.65 -15.80 10.95
CA VAL A 170 -11.77 -15.16 11.66
C VAL A 170 -12.52 -14.29 10.67
N SER A 171 -13.84 -14.40 10.64
CA SER A 171 -14.66 -13.55 9.78
C SER A 171 -14.60 -12.09 10.25
N PRO A 172 -14.36 -11.11 9.36
CA PRO A 172 -14.20 -9.70 9.74
C PRO A 172 -15.42 -9.09 10.41
N ASP A 173 -16.63 -9.56 10.10
CA ASP A 173 -17.86 -9.09 10.73
C ASP A 173 -17.91 -9.40 12.24
N THR A 174 -17.31 -10.50 12.68
CA THR A 174 -17.24 -10.87 14.11
C THR A 174 -16.38 -9.91 14.95
N VAL A 175 -15.54 -9.12 14.29
CA VAL A 175 -14.71 -8.07 14.91
C VAL A 175 -15.15 -6.66 14.52
N GLY A 176 -16.37 -6.52 14.00
CA GLY A 176 -16.98 -5.23 13.69
C GLY A 176 -16.48 -4.59 12.37
N VAL A 177 -15.95 -5.39 11.44
CA VAL A 177 -15.54 -4.94 10.10
C VAL A 177 -16.56 -5.43 9.07
N PRO A 178 -17.60 -4.65 8.75
CA PRO A 178 -18.64 -5.07 7.82
C PRO A 178 -18.10 -5.30 6.41
N LYS A 179 -18.78 -6.12 5.63
CA LYS A 179 -18.44 -6.33 4.23
C LYS A 179 -18.64 -5.03 3.44
N PRO A 180 -17.65 -4.63 2.59
CA PRO A 180 -17.75 -3.43 1.77
C PRO A 180 -18.81 -3.54 0.67
#